data_c3d3df053dd4e4c0ca1bfd67a0700032
#
_entry.id   c3d3df053dd4e4c0ca1bfd67a0700032
#
_cell.length_a   1.000
_cell.length_b   1.000
_cell.length_c   1.000
_cell.angle_alpha   90.00
_cell.angle_beta   90.00
_cell.angle_gamma   90.00
#
_symmetry.space_group_name_H-M   'P 1'
#
loop_
_entity.id
_entity.type
_entity.pdbx_description
1 polymer ?
#
loop_
_entity_poly.entity_id
_entity_poly.type
_entity_poly.pdbx_seq_one_letter_code
_entity_poly.pdbx_strand_id
1 'polypeptide(L)'
;NEYNGWTNWETWVVNLWMDNDQELYDHYGKMARVKVSKDKRSASYKLSLAIQEQVDDWMPHLDNSLYLDLLNGAMREVNWIEIARHILDRIEDEDSYIKEAN
;
A
#
# COMPACT_ATOMS: atom_id res chain seq x y z
N ASN A 1 2.38 14.68 -11.68
CA ASN A 1 1.02 14.72 -12.21
C ASN A 1 0.09 13.84 -11.39
N GLU A 2 -0.79 14.48 -10.63
CA GLU A 2 -1.76 13.76 -9.81
C GLU A 2 -2.73 12.93 -10.66
N TYR A 3 -3.17 11.82 -10.12
CA TYR A 3 -4.15 10.94 -10.73
C TYR A 3 -5.18 10.53 -9.69
N ASN A 4 -6.42 10.96 -9.87
CA ASN A 4 -7.55 10.63 -8.98
C ASN A 4 -7.24 10.86 -7.49
N GLY A 5 -6.50 11.93 -7.18
CA GLY A 5 -6.11 12.25 -5.81
C GLY A 5 -4.81 11.59 -5.34
N TRP A 6 -4.21 10.74 -6.16
CA TRP A 6 -2.93 10.07 -5.87
C TRP A 6 -1.78 10.78 -6.57
N THR A 7 -0.57 10.59 -6.07
CA THR A 7 0.64 11.19 -6.65
C THR A 7 0.75 10.94 -8.15
N ASN A 8 0.46 9.72 -8.60
CA ASN A 8 0.52 9.33 -10.00
C ASN A 8 -0.35 8.10 -10.26
N TRP A 9 -0.47 7.74 -11.55
CA TRP A 9 -1.26 6.58 -11.97
C TRP A 9 -0.74 5.27 -11.37
N GLU A 10 0.58 5.10 -11.32
CA GLU A 10 1.21 3.87 -10.83
C GLU A 10 0.83 3.60 -9.38
N THR A 11 0.84 4.64 -8.55
CA THR A 11 0.43 4.54 -7.14
C THR A 11 -1.05 4.20 -7.03
N TRP A 12 -1.88 4.89 -7.81
CA TRP A 12 -3.32 4.64 -7.83
C TRP A 12 -3.65 3.20 -8.21
N VAL A 13 -3.00 2.65 -9.26
CA VAL A 13 -3.33 1.30 -9.72
C VAL A 13 -2.89 0.23 -8.73
N VAL A 14 -1.73 0.40 -8.09
CA VAL A 14 -1.29 -0.55 -7.04
C VAL A 14 -2.31 -0.55 -5.90
N ASN A 15 -2.71 0.63 -5.43
CA ASN A 15 -3.69 0.72 -4.36
C ASN A 15 -5.05 0.13 -4.77
N LEU A 16 -5.46 0.35 -6.01
CA LEU A 16 -6.72 -0.20 -6.54
C LEU A 16 -6.75 -1.72 -6.42
N TRP A 17 -5.67 -2.38 -6.82
CA TRP A 17 -5.57 -3.84 -6.75
C TRP A 17 -5.58 -4.33 -5.30
N MET A 18 -4.93 -3.61 -4.40
CA MET A 18 -4.91 -3.96 -2.98
C MET A 18 -6.29 -3.79 -2.34
N ASP A 19 -6.98 -2.69 -2.63
CA ASP A 19 -8.30 -2.41 -2.03
C ASP A 19 -9.39 -3.34 -2.57
N ASN A 20 -9.28 -3.80 -3.80
CA ASN A 20 -10.29 -4.65 -4.43
C ASN A 20 -10.15 -6.13 -4.09
N ASP A 21 -9.07 -6.54 -3.46
CA ASP A 21 -8.86 -7.91 -2.99
C ASP A 21 -9.14 -7.95 -1.49
N GLN A 22 -10.20 -8.66 -1.11
CA GLN A 22 -10.64 -8.69 0.29
C GLN A 22 -9.56 -9.25 1.22
N GLU A 23 -8.83 -10.27 0.80
CA GLU A 23 -7.75 -10.84 1.62
C GLU A 23 -6.62 -9.85 1.86
N LEU A 24 -6.22 -9.11 0.81
CA LEU A 24 -5.19 -8.07 0.94
C LEU A 24 -5.68 -6.90 1.78
N TYR A 25 -6.92 -6.49 1.57
CA TYR A 25 -7.53 -5.42 2.36
C TYR A 25 -7.47 -5.74 3.85
N ASP A 26 -7.91 -6.94 4.22
CA ASP A 26 -7.92 -7.40 5.61
C ASP A 26 -6.50 -7.58 6.16
N HIS A 27 -5.62 -8.19 5.37
CA HIS A 27 -4.24 -8.47 5.77
C HIS A 27 -3.48 -7.18 6.11
N TYR A 28 -3.54 -6.18 5.21
CA TYR A 28 -2.81 -4.94 5.43
C TYR A 28 -3.46 -4.05 6.49
N GLY A 29 -4.77 -4.14 6.66
CA GLY A 29 -5.44 -3.49 7.78
C GLY A 29 -4.95 -4.01 9.12
N LYS A 30 -4.84 -5.32 9.26
CA LYS A 30 -4.30 -5.96 10.49
C LYS A 30 -2.84 -5.60 10.71
N MET A 31 -2.04 -5.65 9.64
CA MET A 31 -0.62 -5.28 9.71
C MET A 31 -0.45 -3.84 10.16
N ALA A 32 -1.26 -2.94 9.61
CA ALA A 32 -1.23 -1.52 9.97
C ALA A 32 -1.51 -1.32 11.47
N ARG A 33 -2.52 -2.02 12.01
CA ARG A 33 -2.85 -1.95 13.42
C ARG A 33 -1.69 -2.40 14.31
N VAL A 34 -1.02 -3.48 13.92
CA VAL A 34 0.16 -3.98 14.65
C VAL A 34 1.29 -2.95 14.62
N LYS A 35 1.59 -2.37 13.44
CA LYS A 35 2.64 -1.35 13.32
C LYS A 35 2.36 -0.13 14.19
N VAL A 36 1.10 0.35 14.19
CA VAL A 36 0.70 1.51 15.00
C VAL A 36 0.83 1.20 16.49
N SER A 37 0.43 -0.01 16.92
CA SER A 37 0.51 -0.38 18.34
C SER A 37 1.94 -0.46 18.84
N LYS A 38 2.89 -0.78 17.96
CA LYS A 38 4.31 -0.88 18.32
C LYS A 38 5.01 0.47 18.32
N ASP A 39 4.81 1.25 17.26
CA ASP A 39 5.42 2.56 17.10
C ASP A 39 4.67 3.38 16.06
N LYS A 40 3.81 4.26 16.54
CA LYS A 40 2.98 5.09 15.66
C LYS A 40 3.82 5.97 14.73
N ARG A 41 4.97 6.46 15.19
CA ARG A 41 5.82 7.36 14.40
C ARG A 41 6.39 6.69 13.16
N SER A 42 6.79 5.44 13.28
CA SER A 42 7.42 4.71 12.18
C SER A 42 6.45 3.82 11.43
N ALA A 43 5.17 3.82 11.78
CA ALA A 43 4.18 2.90 11.21
C ALA A 43 4.06 3.05 9.69
N SER A 44 3.97 4.29 9.18
CA SER A 44 3.84 4.51 7.73
C SER A 44 5.05 4.01 6.97
N TYR A 45 6.25 4.29 7.47
CA TYR A 45 7.48 3.84 6.83
C TYR A 45 7.59 2.30 6.82
N LYS A 46 7.40 1.69 7.99
CA LYS A 46 7.49 0.22 8.12
C LYS A 46 6.42 -0.49 7.30
N LEU A 47 5.22 0.05 7.29
CA LEU A 47 4.13 -0.51 6.47
C LEU A 47 4.45 -0.38 4.98
N SER A 48 4.99 0.77 4.56
CA SER A 48 5.36 0.97 3.15
C SER A 48 6.41 -0.04 2.68
N LEU A 49 7.40 -0.34 3.52
CA LEU A 49 8.42 -1.34 3.20
C LEU A 49 7.80 -2.75 3.07
N ALA A 50 6.88 -3.10 3.97
CA ALA A 50 6.22 -4.40 3.93
C ALA A 50 5.36 -4.56 2.67
N ILE A 51 4.64 -3.50 2.28
CA ILE A 51 3.83 -3.51 1.06
C ILE A 51 4.72 -3.65 -0.17
N GLN A 52 5.78 -2.87 -0.24
CA GLN A 52 6.72 -2.92 -1.37
C GLN A 52 7.33 -4.30 -1.52
N GLU A 53 7.78 -4.89 -0.41
CA GLU A 53 8.36 -6.24 -0.41
C GLU A 53 7.35 -7.27 -0.93
N GLN A 54 6.09 -7.17 -0.48
CA GLN A 54 5.04 -8.09 -0.92
C GLN A 54 4.76 -7.96 -2.41
N VAL A 55 4.66 -6.74 -2.91
CA VAL A 55 4.39 -6.51 -4.33
C VAL A 55 5.59 -6.97 -5.18
N ASP A 56 6.81 -6.74 -4.70
CA ASP A 56 8.01 -7.22 -5.38
C ASP A 56 8.02 -8.75 -5.47
N ASP A 57 7.56 -9.45 -4.42
CA ASP A 57 7.47 -10.90 -4.40
C ASP A 57 6.46 -11.44 -5.43
N TRP A 58 5.45 -10.64 -5.78
CA TRP A 58 4.46 -11.02 -6.79
C TRP A 58 4.94 -10.81 -8.22
N MET A 59 6.07 -10.13 -8.39
CA MET A 59 6.59 -9.79 -9.72
C MET A 59 6.84 -11.07 -10.53
N PRO A 60 6.26 -11.18 -11.73
CA PRO A 60 6.53 -12.34 -12.57
C PRO A 60 7.99 -12.36 -13.01
N HIS A 61 8.53 -13.56 -13.22
CA HIS A 61 9.87 -13.68 -13.76
C HIS A 61 9.83 -13.26 -15.24
N LEU A 62 10.54 -12.19 -15.56
CA LEU A 62 10.66 -11.69 -16.92
C LEU A 62 12.13 -11.71 -17.31
N ASP A 63 12.42 -12.26 -18.48
CA ASP A 63 13.76 -12.19 -19.05
C ASP A 63 14.10 -10.74 -19.39
N ASN A 64 15.38 -10.45 -19.53
CA ASN A 64 15.87 -9.13 -19.93
C ASN A 64 15.21 -8.70 -21.23
N SER A 65 14.28 -7.76 -21.15
CA SER A 65 13.41 -7.37 -22.25
C SER A 65 12.86 -5.96 -22.05
N LEU A 66 12.23 -5.43 -23.11
CA LEU A 66 11.51 -4.18 -23.06
C LEU A 66 10.48 -4.19 -21.93
N TYR A 67 9.78 -5.31 -21.73
CA TYR A 67 8.74 -5.40 -20.72
C TYR A 67 9.30 -5.32 -19.29
N LEU A 68 10.45 -5.92 -19.04
CA LEU A 68 11.12 -5.82 -17.74
C LEU A 68 11.52 -4.37 -17.45
N ASP A 69 12.07 -3.67 -18.43
CA ASP A 69 12.46 -2.27 -18.28
C ASP A 69 11.25 -1.39 -18.00
N LEU A 70 10.15 -1.60 -18.73
CA LEU A 70 8.91 -0.84 -18.53
C LEU A 70 8.32 -1.11 -17.14
N LEU A 71 8.30 -2.37 -16.71
CA LEU A 71 7.77 -2.73 -15.41
C LEU A 71 8.62 -2.13 -14.29
N ASN A 72 9.93 -2.23 -14.37
CA ASN A 72 10.83 -1.64 -13.38
C ASN A 72 10.67 -0.12 -13.32
N GLY A 73 10.51 0.53 -14.47
CA GLY A 73 10.28 1.96 -14.55
C GLY A 73 8.99 2.36 -13.86
N ALA A 74 7.91 1.63 -14.11
CA ALA A 74 6.62 1.88 -13.46
C ALA A 74 6.71 1.67 -11.94
N MET A 75 7.37 0.61 -11.50
CA MET A 75 7.49 0.30 -10.08
C MET A 75 8.27 1.38 -9.31
N ARG A 76 9.26 2.01 -9.97
CA ARG A 76 10.01 3.11 -9.34
C ARG A 76 9.14 4.35 -9.08
N GLU A 77 8.07 4.53 -9.84
CA GLU A 77 7.18 5.67 -9.71
C GLU A 77 6.14 5.51 -8.60
N VAL A 78 5.98 4.31 -8.05
CA VAL A 78 4.99 4.06 -7.00
C VAL A 78 5.39 4.75 -5.70
N ASN A 79 4.48 5.53 -5.14
CA ASN A 79 4.67 6.19 -3.85
C ASN A 79 4.14 5.26 -2.74
N TRP A 80 5.01 4.39 -2.25
CA TRP A 80 4.65 3.37 -1.26
C TRP A 80 4.20 3.97 0.07
N ILE A 81 4.78 5.11 0.47
CA ILE A 81 4.39 5.81 1.70
C ILE A 81 2.95 6.32 1.59
N GLU A 82 2.56 6.81 0.43
CA GLU A 82 1.19 7.29 0.21
C GLU A 82 0.18 6.17 0.39
N ILE A 83 0.48 4.98 -0.15
CA ILE A 83 -0.38 3.80 0.00
C ILE A 83 -0.46 3.41 1.48
N ALA A 84 0.68 3.39 2.18
CA ALA A 84 0.72 3.05 3.60
C ALA A 84 -0.11 4.04 4.42
N ARG A 85 0.01 5.33 4.16
CA ARG A 85 -0.78 6.36 4.85
C ARG A 85 -2.27 6.22 4.59
N HIS A 86 -2.65 5.86 3.37
CA HIS A 86 -4.05 5.60 3.03
C HIS A 86 -4.62 4.46 3.91
N ILE A 87 -3.87 3.37 4.07
CA ILE A 87 -4.29 2.25 4.90
C ILE A 87 -4.38 2.66 6.38
N LEU A 88 -3.39 3.42 6.86
CA LEU A 88 -3.39 3.88 8.25
C LEU A 88 -4.57 4.81 8.54
N ASP A 89 -4.88 5.73 7.63
CA ASP A 89 -6.03 6.62 7.77
C ASP A 89 -7.33 5.83 7.78
N ARG A 90 -7.42 4.81 6.91
CA ARG A 90 -8.59 3.94 6.83
C ARG A 90 -8.84 3.20 8.14
N ILE A 91 -7.81 2.58 8.72
CA ILE A 91 -8.00 1.82 9.97
C ILE A 91 -8.29 2.74 11.15
N GLU A 92 -7.74 3.96 11.15
CA GLU A 92 -8.05 4.95 12.17
C GLU A 92 -9.53 5.33 12.12
N ASP A 93 -10.07 5.56 10.94
CA ASP A 93 -11.48 5.87 10.75
C ASP A 93 -12.36 4.69 11.17
N GLU A 94 -12.01 3.46 10.78
CA GLU A 94 -12.74 2.26 11.15
C GLU A 94 -12.76 2.04 12.65
N ASP A 95 -11.61 2.19 13.29
CA ASP A 95 -11.47 1.98 14.73
C ASP A 95 -12.20 3.07 15.52
N SER A 96 -12.19 4.33 15.04
CA SER A 96 -12.94 5.42 15.63
C SER A 96 -14.45 5.18 15.56
N TYR A 97 -14.94 4.68 14.43
CA TYR A 97 -16.35 4.35 14.24
C TYR A 97 -16.80 3.26 15.22
N ILE A 98 -16.02 2.21 15.38
CA ILE A 98 -16.30 1.12 16.33
C ILE A 98 -16.34 1.66 17.75
N LYS A 99 -15.40 2.53 18.10
CA LYS A 99 -15.30 3.14 19.43
C LYS A 99 -16.51 3.99 19.74
N GLU A 100 -17.00 4.76 18.79
CA GLU A 100 -18.20 5.61 18.94
C GLU A 100 -19.48 4.78 19.05
N ALA A 101 -19.52 3.62 18.38
CA ALA A 101 -20.67 2.73 18.42
C ALA A 101 -20.85 2.03 19.76
N ASN A 102 -19.81 1.92 20.55
CA ASN A 102 -19.83 1.30 21.87
C ASN A 102 -19.98 2.36 22.97
#